data_fc3c81b4d673f830c12c726dc9600419
#
_entry.id   fc3c81b4d673f830c12c726dc9600419
#
_cell.length_a   1.000
_cell.length_b   1.000
_cell.length_c   1.000
_cell.angle_alpha   90.00
_cell.angle_beta   90.00
_cell.angle_gamma   90.00
#
_symmetry.space_group_name_H-M   'P 1'
#
loop_
_entity.id
_entity.type
_entity.pdbx_description
1 polymer ?
#
loop_
_entity_poly.entity_id
_entity_poly.type
_entity_poly.pdbx_seq_one_letter_code
_entity_poly.pdbx_strand_id
1 'polypeptide(L)'
;PKIADYPFTTLIPNLGVVQAGDTRYTMADVPGLIPGASQGKGLGLDFLRHIERCGVIVHVLDTAAYESEREPLTDLQTIEAELGAYQSDLGQIEGYVPLMERPRVIVLNKVDVPDGRDLAEITRPDLEQFGWPIHEVSAVTHEGLKELSFTLARLVLEHRASLPELEAARPVIRPKAVASREAITVRLTHKDGEEVYQVRGDKPERWVRQTDFTNDEAVGYLADRLAAAGVEDALMKAGAFAGDTVVIGDLDSGI
;
A
#
# COMPACT_ATOMS: atom_id res chain seq x y z
N PRO A 1 9.88 7.47 -19.34
CA PRO A 1 10.80 6.68 -18.56
C PRO A 1 12.19 7.26 -18.77
N LYS A 2 12.85 7.68 -17.69
CA LYS A 2 14.25 8.09 -17.77
C LYS A 2 15.07 6.84 -18.01
N ILE A 3 15.68 6.73 -19.18
CA ILE A 3 16.71 5.76 -19.48
C ILE A 3 17.93 6.23 -18.67
N ALA A 4 18.12 5.63 -17.52
CA ALA A 4 19.39 5.66 -16.79
C ALA A 4 19.74 4.21 -16.57
N ASP A 5 21.02 3.88 -16.64
CA ASP A 5 21.58 2.54 -16.43
C ASP A 5 21.43 2.02 -14.98
N TYR A 6 20.29 2.31 -14.37
CA TYR A 6 19.92 1.76 -13.07
C TYR A 6 18.99 0.56 -13.32
N PRO A 7 19.40 -0.65 -12.93
CA PRO A 7 18.61 -1.85 -13.17
C PRO A 7 17.25 -1.87 -12.44
N PHE A 8 16.93 -0.83 -11.62
CA PHE A 8 15.74 -0.79 -10.79
C PHE A 8 15.01 0.55 -10.94
N THR A 9 13.94 0.54 -11.73
CA THR A 9 13.14 1.74 -12.05
C THR A 9 11.79 1.82 -11.32
N THR A 10 11.37 0.78 -10.59
CA THR A 10 10.08 0.73 -9.92
C THR A 10 10.22 0.60 -8.41
N LEU A 11 9.76 1.61 -7.69
CA LEU A 11 9.65 1.63 -6.22
C LEU A 11 8.42 0.86 -5.70
N ILE A 12 7.50 0.47 -6.60
CA ILE A 12 6.25 -0.21 -6.26
C ILE A 12 6.35 -1.63 -6.78
N PRO A 13 6.20 -2.68 -5.92
CA PRO A 13 6.22 -4.06 -6.35
C PRO A 13 5.03 -4.34 -7.28
N ASN A 14 5.28 -5.05 -8.38
CA ASN A 14 4.21 -5.57 -9.22
C ASN A 14 3.59 -6.78 -8.52
N LEU A 15 2.27 -6.78 -8.39
CA LEU A 15 1.53 -7.86 -7.76
C LEU A 15 0.80 -8.69 -8.81
N GLY A 16 1.02 -10.00 -8.77
CA GLY A 16 0.30 -10.99 -9.57
C GLY A 16 -0.46 -11.97 -8.70
N VAL A 17 -1.59 -12.46 -9.19
CA VAL A 17 -2.35 -13.54 -8.52
C VAL A 17 -2.08 -14.84 -9.26
N VAL A 18 -1.61 -15.85 -8.54
CA VAL A 18 -1.35 -17.19 -9.06
C VAL A 18 -2.40 -18.15 -8.52
N GLN A 19 -2.89 -19.04 -9.38
CA GLN A 19 -3.78 -20.13 -9.00
C GLN A 19 -3.12 -21.47 -9.30
N ALA A 20 -2.96 -22.29 -8.27
CA ALA A 20 -2.45 -23.65 -8.35
C ALA A 20 -3.49 -24.62 -7.79
N GLY A 21 -4.21 -25.30 -8.66
CA GLY A 21 -5.40 -26.07 -8.28
C GLY A 21 -6.45 -25.17 -7.62
N ASP A 22 -6.88 -25.54 -6.41
CA ASP A 22 -7.85 -24.78 -5.63
C ASP A 22 -7.22 -23.67 -4.76
N THR A 23 -5.88 -23.59 -4.73
CA THR A 23 -5.16 -22.62 -3.92
C THR A 23 -4.86 -21.36 -4.74
N ARG A 24 -5.19 -20.21 -4.16
CA ARG A 24 -4.86 -18.90 -4.71
C ARG A 24 -3.92 -18.15 -3.77
N TYR A 25 -2.85 -17.59 -4.33
CA TYR A 25 -1.91 -16.74 -3.60
C TYR A 25 -1.44 -15.57 -4.45
N THR A 26 -0.93 -14.54 -3.79
CA THR A 26 -0.36 -13.35 -4.45
C THR A 26 1.15 -13.48 -4.49
N MET A 27 1.74 -13.19 -5.64
CA MET A 27 3.18 -13.09 -5.84
C MET A 27 3.53 -11.61 -6.06
N ALA A 28 4.57 -11.15 -5.39
CA ALA A 28 5.13 -9.82 -5.58
C ALA A 28 6.44 -9.94 -6.36
N ASP A 29 6.55 -9.20 -7.46
CA ASP A 29 7.82 -9.02 -8.16
C ASP A 29 8.62 -7.96 -7.40
N VAL A 30 9.72 -8.42 -6.85
CA VAL A 30 10.62 -7.58 -6.08
C VAL A 30 11.95 -7.53 -6.83
N PRO A 31 12.31 -6.40 -7.48
CA PRO A 31 13.55 -6.28 -8.23
C PRO A 31 14.75 -6.65 -7.38
N GLY A 32 15.74 -7.32 -7.97
CA GLY A 32 16.88 -7.91 -7.24
C GLY A 32 17.55 -6.94 -6.26
N LEU A 33 17.95 -7.47 -5.12
CA LEU A 33 18.66 -6.72 -4.09
C LEU A 33 20.02 -6.24 -4.61
N ILE A 34 20.35 -5.00 -4.31
CA ILE A 34 21.67 -4.43 -4.57
C ILE A 34 22.50 -4.59 -3.30
N PRO A 35 23.80 -4.96 -3.40
CA PRO A 35 24.68 -4.97 -2.24
C PRO A 35 24.67 -3.61 -1.51
N GLY A 36 24.42 -3.64 -0.19
CA GLY A 36 24.29 -2.44 0.65
C GLY A 36 22.86 -1.90 0.79
N ALA A 37 21.84 -2.63 0.31
CA ALA A 37 20.44 -2.26 0.48
C ALA A 37 20.04 -2.14 1.96
N SER A 38 20.53 -3.02 2.82
CA SER A 38 20.36 -2.98 4.28
C SER A 38 20.97 -1.74 4.93
N GLN A 39 21.94 -1.10 4.28
CA GLN A 39 22.58 0.15 4.71
C GLN A 39 21.98 1.40 4.08
N GLY A 40 20.82 1.27 3.40
CA GLY A 40 20.14 2.37 2.75
C GLY A 40 20.69 2.76 1.37
N LYS A 41 21.54 1.94 0.74
CA LYS A 41 22.01 2.14 -0.63
C LYS A 41 20.95 1.62 -1.63
N GLY A 42 20.86 2.24 -2.78
CA GLY A 42 19.91 1.86 -3.82
C GLY A 42 18.46 2.16 -3.45
N LEU A 43 17.55 1.19 -3.61
CA LEU A 43 16.12 1.31 -3.24
C LEU A 43 15.90 1.33 -1.71
N GLY A 44 16.94 1.07 -0.93
CA GLY A 44 16.98 1.24 0.51
C GLY A 44 16.02 0.33 1.29
N LEU A 45 15.70 0.78 2.51
CA LEU A 45 14.87 0.02 3.46
C LEU A 45 13.43 -0.18 3.00
N ASP A 46 12.87 0.70 2.17
CA ASP A 46 11.48 0.59 1.71
C ASP A 46 11.22 -0.68 0.90
N PHE A 47 12.22 -1.14 0.18
CA PHE A 47 12.19 -2.37 -0.56
C PHE A 47 12.14 -3.61 0.35
N LEU A 48 12.96 -3.66 1.39
CA LEU A 48 12.98 -4.73 2.36
C LEU A 48 11.66 -4.83 3.14
N ARG A 49 10.97 -3.70 3.36
CA ARG A 49 9.62 -3.66 3.93
C ARG A 49 8.56 -4.37 3.07
N HIS A 50 8.75 -4.44 1.76
CA HIS A 50 7.86 -5.22 0.89
C HIS A 50 8.10 -6.71 1.06
N ILE A 51 9.36 -7.15 1.14
CA ILE A 51 9.71 -8.55 1.40
C ILE A 51 9.20 -8.99 2.78
N GLU A 52 9.24 -8.11 3.75
CA GLU A 52 8.76 -8.33 5.11
C GLU A 52 7.28 -8.76 5.20
N ARG A 53 6.49 -8.44 4.17
CA ARG A 53 5.07 -8.82 4.07
C ARG A 53 4.85 -10.17 3.39
N CYS A 54 5.90 -10.77 2.82
CA CYS A 54 5.81 -12.03 2.11
C CYS A 54 5.97 -13.19 3.10
N GLY A 55 5.12 -14.20 3.03
CA GLY A 55 5.23 -15.41 3.86
C GLY A 55 6.23 -16.43 3.34
N VAL A 56 6.57 -16.38 2.05
CA VAL A 56 7.51 -17.27 1.37
C VAL A 56 8.42 -16.41 0.50
N ILE A 57 9.71 -16.72 0.46
CA ILE A 57 10.71 -16.03 -0.35
C ILE A 57 11.10 -16.93 -1.52
N VAL A 58 11.15 -16.37 -2.72
CA VAL A 58 11.54 -17.08 -3.94
C VAL A 58 12.77 -16.40 -4.53
N HIS A 59 13.89 -17.10 -4.55
CA HIS A 59 15.12 -16.64 -5.19
C HIS A 59 15.10 -17.07 -6.64
N VAL A 60 15.00 -16.11 -7.56
CA VAL A 60 15.02 -16.38 -9.00
C VAL A 60 16.43 -16.06 -9.51
N LEU A 61 17.16 -17.11 -9.88
CA LEU A 61 18.54 -17.04 -10.35
C LEU A 61 18.56 -17.20 -11.88
N ASP A 62 19.30 -16.33 -12.55
CA ASP A 62 19.47 -16.34 -13.98
C ASP A 62 20.60 -17.31 -14.35
N THR A 63 20.27 -18.39 -15.06
CA THR A 63 21.26 -19.37 -15.51
C THR A 63 21.82 -19.08 -16.91
N ALA A 64 21.29 -18.09 -17.63
CA ALA A 64 21.78 -17.70 -18.95
C ALA A 64 22.82 -16.56 -18.89
N ALA A 65 23.24 -16.14 -17.71
CA ALA A 65 24.15 -15.01 -17.50
C ALA A 65 25.64 -15.35 -17.70
N TYR A 66 25.96 -16.24 -18.63
CA TYR A 66 27.33 -16.71 -18.87
C TYR A 66 28.33 -15.60 -19.26
N GLU A 67 27.82 -14.51 -19.83
CA GLU A 67 28.65 -13.36 -20.24
C GLU A 67 28.90 -12.34 -19.10
N SER A 68 28.16 -12.44 -18.02
CA SER A 68 28.29 -11.53 -16.89
C SER A 68 28.97 -12.25 -15.74
N GLU A 69 30.15 -12.26 -15.45
CA GLU A 69 30.90 -12.79 -14.27
C GLU A 69 30.04 -13.06 -12.98
N ARG A 70 28.72 -13.32 -13.15
CA ARG A 70 27.75 -13.56 -12.10
C ARG A 70 27.50 -15.05 -11.96
N GLU A 71 27.81 -15.58 -10.81
CA GLU A 71 27.52 -16.95 -10.45
C GLU A 71 26.21 -17.00 -9.63
N PRO A 72 25.25 -17.89 -9.98
CA PRO A 72 23.98 -18.01 -9.26
C PRO A 72 24.14 -18.22 -7.75
N LEU A 73 25.16 -18.96 -7.34
CA LEU A 73 25.47 -19.19 -5.92
C LEU A 73 25.90 -17.89 -5.21
N THR A 74 26.78 -17.12 -5.81
CA THR A 74 27.27 -15.84 -5.26
C THR A 74 26.14 -14.82 -5.16
N ASP A 75 25.27 -14.76 -6.16
CA ASP A 75 24.07 -13.89 -6.15
C ASP A 75 23.13 -14.29 -5.00
N LEU A 76 22.85 -15.59 -4.82
CA LEU A 76 22.03 -16.08 -3.72
C LEU A 76 22.63 -15.71 -2.34
N GLN A 77 23.92 -15.97 -2.15
CA GLN A 77 24.61 -15.66 -0.89
C GLN A 77 24.58 -14.16 -0.57
N THR A 78 24.75 -13.31 -1.59
CA THR A 78 24.68 -11.86 -1.44
C THR A 78 23.30 -11.40 -0.99
N ILE A 79 22.23 -11.92 -1.62
CA ILE A 79 20.86 -11.61 -1.27
C ILE A 79 20.54 -12.07 0.16
N GLU A 80 20.94 -13.29 0.54
CA GLU A 80 20.70 -13.81 1.89
C GLU A 80 21.47 -13.02 2.96
N ALA A 81 22.69 -12.57 2.65
CA ALA A 81 23.45 -11.71 3.56
C ALA A 81 22.75 -10.35 3.79
N GLU A 82 22.18 -9.76 2.73
CA GLU A 82 21.42 -8.51 2.84
C GLU A 82 20.11 -8.69 3.62
N LEU A 83 19.40 -9.81 3.40
CA LEU A 83 18.19 -10.13 4.18
C LEU A 83 18.53 -10.38 5.66
N GLY A 84 19.65 -11.04 5.95
CA GLY A 84 20.11 -11.28 7.31
C GLY A 84 20.58 -10.03 8.03
N ALA A 85 21.12 -9.04 7.30
CA ALA A 85 21.54 -7.75 7.85
C ALA A 85 20.36 -6.80 8.11
N TYR A 86 19.18 -7.08 7.56
CA TYR A 86 17.99 -6.24 7.73
C TYR A 86 17.41 -6.40 9.13
N GLN A 87 17.28 -5.30 9.83
CA GLN A 87 16.58 -5.23 11.12
C GLN A 87 15.14 -4.78 10.89
N SER A 88 14.20 -5.66 11.21
CA SER A 88 12.78 -5.42 11.06
C SER A 88 12.24 -4.55 12.19
N ASP A 89 11.48 -3.50 11.84
CA ASP A 89 10.67 -2.74 12.80
C ASP A 89 9.47 -3.56 13.30
N LEU A 90 9.09 -4.64 12.59
CA LEU A 90 7.93 -5.49 12.89
C LEU A 90 8.23 -6.59 13.93
N GLY A 91 9.48 -6.79 14.31
CA GLY A 91 9.91 -7.86 15.21
C GLY A 91 9.27 -7.87 16.60
N GLN A 92 8.52 -6.80 16.97
CA GLN A 92 7.77 -6.70 18.22
C GLN A 92 6.28 -7.06 18.07
N ILE A 93 5.82 -7.38 16.85
CA ILE A 93 4.43 -7.73 16.59
C ILE A 93 4.23 -9.22 16.90
N GLU A 94 3.23 -9.55 17.70
CA GLU A 94 2.85 -10.93 18.00
C GLU A 94 2.51 -11.68 16.69
N GLY A 95 3.13 -12.85 16.50
CA GLY A 95 2.98 -13.66 15.29
C GLY A 95 3.90 -13.25 14.14
N TYR A 96 4.80 -12.29 14.33
CA TYR A 96 5.81 -11.98 13.33
C TYR A 96 6.82 -13.12 13.19
N VAL A 97 7.00 -13.61 11.97
CA VAL A 97 8.05 -14.58 11.63
C VAL A 97 9.23 -13.83 11.01
N PRO A 98 10.43 -13.91 11.62
CA PRO A 98 11.63 -13.26 11.07
C PRO A 98 11.91 -13.67 9.62
N LEU A 99 12.48 -12.76 8.83
CA LEU A 99 12.78 -13.04 7.42
C LEU A 99 13.65 -14.29 7.25
N MET A 100 14.60 -14.50 8.15
CA MET A 100 15.52 -15.64 8.08
C MET A 100 14.89 -16.99 8.42
N GLU A 101 13.70 -17.00 9.04
CA GLU A 101 12.97 -18.20 9.40
C GLU A 101 11.87 -18.57 8.38
N ARG A 102 11.64 -17.71 7.39
CA ARG A 102 10.60 -17.94 6.38
C ARG A 102 11.00 -19.01 5.38
N PRO A 103 10.03 -19.79 4.88
CA PRO A 103 10.27 -20.76 3.82
C PRO A 103 10.89 -20.09 2.58
N ARG A 104 11.86 -20.77 1.99
CA ARG A 104 12.57 -20.34 0.79
C ARG A 104 12.45 -21.36 -0.32
N VAL A 105 12.48 -20.86 -1.56
CA VAL A 105 12.53 -21.66 -2.79
C VAL A 105 13.59 -21.09 -3.70
N ILE A 106 14.41 -21.92 -4.30
CA ILE A 106 15.37 -21.54 -5.32
C ILE A 106 14.76 -21.86 -6.70
N VAL A 107 14.83 -20.92 -7.61
CA VAL A 107 14.36 -21.07 -8.99
C VAL A 107 15.52 -20.77 -9.92
N LEU A 108 15.96 -21.75 -10.69
CA LEU A 108 16.93 -21.64 -11.76
C LEU A 108 16.15 -21.34 -13.04
N ASN A 109 16.17 -20.08 -13.48
CA ASN A 109 15.38 -19.63 -14.61
C ASN A 109 16.22 -19.54 -15.89
N LYS A 110 15.57 -19.65 -17.05
CA LYS A 110 16.10 -19.65 -18.41
C LYS A 110 16.76 -20.97 -18.81
N VAL A 111 16.28 -22.09 -18.30
CA VAL A 111 16.77 -23.42 -18.67
C VAL A 111 16.41 -23.83 -20.13
N ASP A 112 15.63 -23.01 -20.83
CA ASP A 112 15.38 -23.15 -22.27
C ASP A 112 16.60 -22.78 -23.14
N VAL A 113 17.54 -22.03 -22.57
CA VAL A 113 18.82 -21.73 -23.21
C VAL A 113 19.78 -22.89 -22.94
N PRO A 114 20.44 -23.47 -23.96
CA PRO A 114 21.34 -24.63 -23.77
C PRO A 114 22.39 -24.43 -22.66
N ASP A 115 23.14 -23.33 -22.71
CA ASP A 115 24.14 -22.99 -21.70
C ASP A 115 23.52 -22.77 -20.31
N GLY A 116 22.25 -22.32 -20.26
CA GLY A 116 21.50 -22.11 -19.03
C GLY A 116 21.17 -23.42 -18.32
N ARG A 117 20.83 -24.46 -19.09
CA ARG A 117 20.57 -25.79 -18.54
C ARG A 117 21.85 -26.41 -17.98
N ASP A 118 22.95 -26.31 -18.73
CA ASP A 118 24.25 -26.83 -18.29
C ASP A 118 24.71 -26.13 -17.00
N LEU A 119 24.54 -24.80 -16.92
CA LEU A 119 24.87 -24.06 -15.71
C LEU A 119 23.97 -24.44 -14.53
N ALA A 120 22.68 -24.68 -14.77
CA ALA A 120 21.76 -25.12 -13.74
C ALA A 120 22.18 -26.49 -13.17
N GLU A 121 22.59 -27.45 -14.03
CA GLU A 121 23.07 -28.77 -13.60
C GLU A 121 24.37 -28.66 -12.78
N ILE A 122 25.32 -27.81 -13.21
CA ILE A 122 26.60 -27.59 -12.53
C ILE A 122 26.39 -26.93 -11.15
N THR A 123 25.49 -25.94 -11.07
CA THR A 123 25.30 -25.14 -9.83
C THR A 123 24.39 -25.85 -8.81
N ARG A 124 23.52 -26.74 -9.26
CA ARG A 124 22.55 -27.43 -8.40
C ARG A 124 23.16 -28.09 -7.15
N PRO A 125 24.28 -28.86 -7.21
CA PRO A 125 24.86 -29.49 -6.02
C PRO A 125 25.27 -28.46 -4.95
N ASP A 126 25.76 -27.30 -5.35
CA ASP A 126 26.13 -26.24 -4.41
C ASP A 126 24.91 -25.55 -3.79
N LEU A 127 23.80 -25.51 -4.50
CA LEU A 127 22.55 -24.95 -4.00
C LEU A 127 21.79 -25.93 -3.09
N GLU A 128 21.96 -27.23 -3.26
CA GLU A 128 21.32 -28.26 -2.42
C GLU A 128 21.77 -28.19 -0.96
N GLN A 129 22.93 -27.63 -0.67
CA GLN A 129 23.41 -27.42 0.70
C GLN A 129 22.52 -26.50 1.55
N PHE A 130 21.71 -25.65 0.93
CA PHE A 130 20.75 -24.79 1.64
C PHE A 130 19.51 -25.56 2.14
N GLY A 131 19.27 -26.78 1.62
CA GLY A 131 18.13 -27.61 2.01
C GLY A 131 16.77 -27.08 1.57
N TRP A 132 16.73 -26.09 0.65
CA TRP A 132 15.52 -25.50 0.10
C TRP A 132 15.08 -26.21 -1.18
N PRO A 133 13.78 -26.23 -1.50
CA PRO A 133 13.30 -26.74 -2.80
C PRO A 133 13.95 -25.96 -3.95
N ILE A 134 14.45 -26.71 -4.95
CA ILE A 134 15.07 -26.15 -6.16
C ILE A 134 14.23 -26.54 -7.36
N HIS A 135 13.82 -25.53 -8.15
CA HIS A 135 13.07 -25.71 -9.37
C HIS A 135 13.82 -25.12 -10.56
N GLU A 136 13.95 -25.92 -11.61
CA GLU A 136 14.42 -25.47 -12.91
C GLU A 136 13.23 -25.04 -13.75
N VAL A 137 13.26 -23.82 -14.29
CA VAL A 137 12.14 -23.27 -15.02
C VAL A 137 12.59 -22.46 -16.23
N SER A 138 11.67 -22.32 -17.16
CA SER A 138 11.74 -21.28 -18.18
C SER A 138 10.46 -20.44 -18.15
N ALA A 139 10.61 -19.16 -17.85
CA ALA A 139 9.49 -18.22 -17.92
C ALA A 139 8.96 -18.02 -19.35
N VAL A 140 9.80 -18.29 -20.37
CA VAL A 140 9.45 -18.14 -21.79
C VAL A 140 8.68 -19.35 -22.31
N THR A 141 9.17 -20.56 -22.05
CA THR A 141 8.54 -21.81 -22.53
C THR A 141 7.50 -22.37 -21.56
N HIS A 142 7.43 -21.82 -20.36
CA HIS A 142 6.60 -22.28 -19.24
C HIS A 142 7.01 -23.65 -18.67
N GLU A 143 8.19 -24.17 -19.03
CA GLU A 143 8.75 -25.39 -18.45
C GLU A 143 8.92 -25.22 -16.94
N GLY A 144 8.53 -26.21 -16.14
CA GLY A 144 8.69 -26.26 -14.68
C GLY A 144 7.79 -25.32 -13.87
N LEU A 145 7.08 -24.36 -14.51
CA LEU A 145 6.27 -23.37 -13.79
C LEU A 145 5.08 -24.00 -13.05
N LYS A 146 4.52 -25.08 -13.59
CA LYS A 146 3.39 -25.78 -12.93
C LYS A 146 3.83 -26.37 -11.61
N GLU A 147 4.92 -27.12 -11.59
CA GLU A 147 5.50 -27.75 -10.41
C GLU A 147 5.89 -26.71 -9.36
N LEU A 148 6.53 -25.61 -9.80
CA LEU A 148 6.86 -24.46 -8.97
C LEU A 148 5.59 -23.88 -8.32
N SER A 149 4.52 -23.67 -9.10
CA SER A 149 3.29 -23.08 -8.60
C SER A 149 2.64 -23.90 -7.49
N PHE A 150 2.65 -25.24 -7.60
CA PHE A 150 2.13 -26.13 -6.57
C PHE A 150 3.05 -26.17 -5.33
N THR A 151 4.37 -26.14 -5.50
CA THR A 151 5.31 -26.04 -4.37
C THR A 151 5.07 -24.76 -3.58
N LEU A 152 4.92 -23.62 -4.26
CA LEU A 152 4.64 -22.35 -3.62
C LEU A 152 3.27 -22.34 -2.93
N ALA A 153 2.24 -22.91 -3.55
CA ALA A 153 0.92 -23.05 -2.93
C ALA A 153 0.98 -23.82 -1.62
N ARG A 154 1.70 -24.94 -1.59
CA ARG A 154 1.90 -25.74 -0.38
C ARG A 154 2.61 -24.94 0.71
N LEU A 155 3.73 -24.29 0.39
CA LEU A 155 4.49 -23.52 1.36
C LEU A 155 3.70 -22.32 1.92
N VAL A 156 2.90 -21.67 1.05
CA VAL A 156 2.02 -20.58 1.49
C VAL A 156 0.93 -21.08 2.44
N LEU A 157 0.34 -22.26 2.17
CA LEU A 157 -0.65 -22.86 3.07
C LEU A 157 -0.03 -23.26 4.41
N GLU A 158 1.15 -23.90 4.39
CA GLU A 158 1.90 -24.25 5.59
C GLU A 158 2.24 -23.01 6.43
N HIS A 159 2.73 -21.95 5.78
CA HIS A 159 3.01 -20.69 6.45
C HIS A 159 1.75 -20.06 7.05
N ARG A 160 0.63 -20.02 6.30
CA ARG A 160 -0.65 -19.49 6.82
C ARG A 160 -1.15 -20.28 8.02
N ALA A 161 -0.98 -21.60 8.00
CA ALA A 161 -1.37 -22.47 9.12
C ALA A 161 -0.47 -22.33 10.36
N SER A 162 0.79 -21.89 10.18
CA SER A 162 1.72 -21.64 11.29
C SER A 162 1.52 -20.30 11.98
N LEU A 163 0.82 -19.36 11.33
CA LEU A 163 0.51 -18.09 11.95
C LEU A 163 -0.52 -18.28 13.08
N PRO A 164 -0.34 -17.60 14.23
CA PRO A 164 -1.35 -17.65 15.27
C PRO A 164 -2.70 -17.16 14.69
N GLU A 165 -3.77 -17.87 15.06
CA GLU A 165 -5.11 -17.40 14.77
C GLU A 165 -5.27 -16.01 15.42
N LEU A 166 -5.09 -14.96 14.64
CA LEU A 166 -5.44 -13.63 15.08
C LEU A 166 -6.94 -13.71 15.35
N GLU A 167 -7.32 -13.72 16.63
CA GLU A 167 -8.70 -13.42 16.98
C GLU A 167 -9.06 -12.19 16.16
N ALA A 168 -9.94 -12.39 15.19
CA ALA A 168 -10.40 -11.30 14.35
C ALA A 168 -10.98 -10.27 15.31
N ALA A 169 -10.15 -9.30 15.71
CA ALA A 169 -10.61 -8.11 16.37
C ALA A 169 -11.61 -7.54 15.37
N ARG A 170 -12.89 -7.93 15.54
CA ARG A 170 -13.98 -7.36 14.76
C ARG A 170 -13.80 -5.88 14.94
N PRO A 171 -13.38 -5.12 13.90
CA PRO A 171 -13.31 -3.69 14.03
C PRO A 171 -14.73 -3.30 14.42
N VAL A 172 -14.94 -2.97 15.69
CA VAL A 172 -16.18 -2.35 16.12
C VAL A 172 -16.15 -0.99 15.47
N ILE A 173 -16.56 -0.96 14.20
CA ILE A 173 -16.93 0.27 13.53
C ILE A 173 -18.13 0.75 14.37
N ARG A 174 -17.82 1.52 15.38
CA ARG A 174 -18.83 2.41 15.97
C ARG A 174 -18.97 3.52 14.92
N PRO A 175 -20.01 3.51 14.07
CA PRO A 175 -20.30 4.69 13.30
C PRO A 175 -20.39 5.78 14.37
N LYS A 176 -19.57 6.82 14.29
CA LYS A 176 -19.84 8.04 15.03
C LYS A 176 -21.31 8.26 14.79
N ALA A 177 -22.12 8.25 15.88
CA ALA A 177 -23.52 8.54 15.75
C ALA A 177 -23.58 9.74 14.82
N VAL A 178 -24.26 9.55 13.68
CA VAL A 178 -24.54 10.69 12.79
C VAL A 178 -25.25 11.62 13.75
N ALA A 179 -24.51 12.66 14.16
CA ALA A 179 -25.04 13.63 15.09
C ALA A 179 -26.40 13.97 14.52
N SER A 180 -27.43 13.73 15.34
CA SER A 180 -28.80 14.08 15.04
C SER A 180 -28.75 15.36 14.22
N ARG A 181 -29.40 15.39 13.02
CA ARG A 181 -29.57 16.52 12.14
C ARG A 181 -29.16 17.79 12.86
N GLU A 182 -27.91 18.26 12.64
CA GLU A 182 -27.43 19.42 13.34
C GLU A 182 -28.37 20.55 12.95
N ALA A 183 -29.19 20.90 13.91
CA ALA A 183 -30.14 21.96 13.75
C ALA A 183 -29.32 23.21 13.44
N ILE A 184 -29.64 23.87 12.32
CA ILE A 184 -29.12 25.19 12.02
C ILE A 184 -29.45 26.08 13.21
N THR A 185 -28.44 26.63 13.84
CA THR A 185 -28.62 27.55 14.98
C THR A 185 -28.28 28.95 14.53
N VAL A 186 -29.15 29.89 14.85
CA VAL A 186 -28.98 31.31 14.59
C VAL A 186 -28.92 32.05 15.93
N ARG A 187 -27.93 32.91 16.07
CA ARG A 187 -27.77 33.76 17.28
C ARG A 187 -27.47 35.19 16.86
N LEU A 188 -28.13 36.14 17.52
CA LEU A 188 -27.77 37.54 17.42
C LEU A 188 -26.47 37.77 18.20
N THR A 189 -25.50 38.39 17.60
CA THR A 189 -24.20 38.68 18.19
C THR A 189 -23.67 40.03 17.69
N HIS A 190 -22.50 40.48 18.16
CA HIS A 190 -21.89 41.73 17.70
C HIS A 190 -20.56 41.42 17.04
N LYS A 191 -20.32 42.05 15.86
CA LYS A 191 -19.04 42.08 15.19
C LYS A 191 -18.69 43.51 14.88
N ASP A 192 -17.52 43.98 15.28
CA ASP A 192 -17.01 45.34 15.07
C ASP A 192 -17.96 46.46 15.57
N GLY A 193 -18.79 46.14 16.56
CA GLY A 193 -19.75 47.07 17.17
C GLY A 193 -21.12 47.07 16.49
N GLU A 194 -21.34 46.29 15.46
CA GLU A 194 -22.63 46.13 14.79
C GLU A 194 -23.32 44.82 15.20
N GLU A 195 -24.64 44.85 15.18
CA GLU A 195 -25.44 43.64 15.40
C GLU A 195 -25.41 42.77 14.13
N VAL A 196 -25.05 41.48 14.30
CA VAL A 196 -25.01 40.53 13.18
C VAL A 196 -25.67 39.20 13.60
N TYR A 197 -26.29 38.51 12.65
CA TYR A 197 -26.86 37.17 12.87
C TYR A 197 -25.83 36.12 12.51
N GLN A 198 -25.35 35.39 13.50
CA GLN A 198 -24.44 34.27 13.30
C GLN A 198 -25.20 32.97 13.06
N VAL A 199 -24.98 32.35 11.91
CA VAL A 199 -25.51 31.04 11.53
C VAL A 199 -24.44 29.98 11.74
N ARG A 200 -24.74 28.93 12.51
CA ARG A 200 -23.87 27.79 12.73
C ARG A 200 -24.54 26.51 12.23
N GLY A 201 -23.75 25.67 11.60
CA GLY A 201 -24.18 24.34 11.14
C GLY A 201 -23.19 23.78 10.13
N ASP A 202 -22.91 22.49 10.22
CA ASP A 202 -21.89 21.81 9.37
C ASP A 202 -22.16 21.98 7.88
N LYS A 203 -23.42 21.95 7.46
CA LYS A 203 -23.78 22.06 6.05
C LYS A 203 -23.62 23.51 5.53
N PRO A 204 -24.26 24.50 6.14
CA PRO A 204 -24.10 25.91 5.73
C PRO A 204 -22.63 26.36 5.72
N GLU A 205 -21.86 26.10 6.78
CA GLU A 205 -20.47 26.47 6.89
C GLU A 205 -19.58 25.79 5.82
N ARG A 206 -19.84 24.51 5.51
CA ARG A 206 -19.12 23.81 4.47
C ARG A 206 -19.42 24.36 3.08
N TRP A 207 -20.67 24.68 2.80
CA TRP A 207 -21.07 25.21 1.49
C TRP A 207 -20.46 26.59 1.24
N VAL A 208 -20.46 27.47 2.24
CA VAL A 208 -19.80 28.77 2.14
C VAL A 208 -18.30 28.61 1.84
N ARG A 209 -17.60 27.73 2.54
CA ARG A 209 -16.17 27.44 2.29
C ARG A 209 -15.86 26.86 0.90
N GLN A 210 -16.82 26.21 0.28
CA GLN A 210 -16.68 25.57 -1.03
C GLN A 210 -17.13 26.46 -2.20
N THR A 211 -17.74 27.62 -1.92
CA THR A 211 -18.28 28.51 -2.96
C THR A 211 -17.25 29.54 -3.39
N ASP A 212 -17.08 29.69 -4.69
CA ASP A 212 -16.30 30.78 -5.27
C ASP A 212 -17.16 32.01 -5.35
N PHE A 213 -16.90 33.00 -4.50
CA PHE A 213 -17.64 34.26 -4.43
C PHE A 213 -17.36 35.21 -5.58
N THR A 214 -16.42 34.92 -6.47
CA THR A 214 -16.18 35.67 -7.68
C THR A 214 -17.10 35.27 -8.82
N ASN A 215 -17.84 34.19 -8.68
CA ASN A 215 -18.76 33.65 -9.67
C ASN A 215 -20.22 33.82 -9.20
N ASP A 216 -20.96 34.68 -9.88
CA ASP A 216 -22.37 35.04 -9.56
C ASP A 216 -23.31 33.81 -9.60
N GLU A 217 -23.07 32.83 -10.50
CA GLU A 217 -23.85 31.62 -10.57
C GLU A 217 -23.63 30.74 -9.32
N ALA A 218 -22.37 30.64 -8.85
CA ALA A 218 -22.02 29.89 -7.67
C ALA A 218 -22.64 30.50 -6.41
N VAL A 219 -22.67 31.84 -6.33
CA VAL A 219 -23.32 32.59 -5.24
C VAL A 219 -24.83 32.37 -5.26
N GLY A 220 -25.46 32.42 -6.43
CA GLY A 220 -26.89 32.11 -6.60
C GLY A 220 -27.23 30.70 -6.14
N TYR A 221 -26.44 29.72 -6.57
CA TYR A 221 -26.61 28.32 -6.16
C TYR A 221 -26.43 28.13 -4.66
N LEU A 222 -25.49 28.83 -4.03
CA LEU A 222 -25.33 28.80 -2.56
C LEU A 222 -26.58 29.34 -1.86
N ALA A 223 -27.12 30.47 -2.33
CA ALA A 223 -28.33 31.07 -1.77
C ALA A 223 -29.52 30.10 -1.81
N ASP A 224 -29.75 29.46 -2.96
CA ASP A 224 -30.82 28.47 -3.13
C ASP A 224 -30.65 27.26 -2.16
N ARG A 225 -29.40 26.80 -1.97
CA ARG A 225 -29.11 25.69 -1.02
C ARG A 225 -29.34 26.08 0.42
N LEU A 226 -28.97 27.31 0.81
CA LEU A 226 -29.18 27.82 2.16
C LEU A 226 -30.69 27.98 2.45
N ALA A 227 -31.45 28.50 1.48
CA ALA A 227 -32.89 28.60 1.57
C ALA A 227 -33.56 27.23 1.71
N ALA A 228 -33.19 26.28 0.83
CA ALA A 228 -33.69 24.90 0.89
C ALA A 228 -33.35 24.17 2.20
N ALA A 229 -32.24 24.54 2.85
CA ALA A 229 -31.86 24.02 4.16
C ALA A 229 -32.60 24.66 5.33
N GLY A 230 -33.41 25.69 5.09
CA GLY A 230 -34.19 26.39 6.10
C GLY A 230 -33.42 27.47 6.89
N VAL A 231 -32.30 27.96 6.34
CA VAL A 231 -31.50 29.02 6.99
C VAL A 231 -32.32 30.30 7.08
N GLU A 232 -33.05 30.67 6.03
CA GLU A 232 -33.89 31.86 6.01
C GLU A 232 -35.00 31.79 7.07
N ASP A 233 -35.68 30.63 7.19
CA ASP A 233 -36.69 30.42 8.23
C ASP A 233 -36.11 30.54 9.63
N ALA A 234 -34.89 30.05 9.82
CA ALA A 234 -34.19 30.14 11.12
C ALA A 234 -33.79 31.59 11.44
N LEU A 235 -33.34 32.37 10.44
CA LEU A 235 -33.03 33.79 10.58
C LEU A 235 -34.28 34.60 10.94
N MET A 236 -35.40 34.42 10.22
CA MET A 236 -36.66 35.07 10.53
C MET A 236 -37.18 34.77 11.93
N LYS A 237 -37.05 33.49 12.37
CA LYS A 237 -37.42 33.10 13.75
C LYS A 237 -36.51 33.73 14.81
N ALA A 238 -35.27 34.03 14.47
CA ALA A 238 -34.34 34.76 15.33
C ALA A 238 -34.55 36.26 15.33
N GLY A 239 -35.44 36.79 14.48
CA GLY A 239 -35.79 38.22 14.40
C GLY A 239 -35.05 39.01 13.33
N ALA A 240 -34.40 38.33 12.39
CA ALA A 240 -33.70 39.00 11.28
C ALA A 240 -34.68 39.52 10.22
N PHE A 241 -34.34 40.70 9.65
CA PHE A 241 -35.07 41.36 8.55
C PHE A 241 -34.18 41.44 7.30
N ALA A 242 -34.84 41.72 6.18
CA ALA A 242 -34.13 41.93 4.91
C ALA A 242 -33.19 43.14 5.05
N GLY A 243 -31.90 42.93 4.80
CA GLY A 243 -30.85 43.95 4.94
C GLY A 243 -29.94 43.78 6.13
N ASP A 244 -30.30 42.88 7.04
CA ASP A 244 -29.44 42.55 8.20
C ASP A 244 -28.20 41.78 7.76
N THR A 245 -27.11 42.02 8.47
CA THR A 245 -25.83 41.32 8.21
C THR A 245 -25.86 39.92 8.80
N VAL A 246 -25.55 38.91 7.95
CA VAL A 246 -25.49 37.51 8.34
C VAL A 246 -24.09 36.95 8.18
N VAL A 247 -23.56 36.31 9.21
CA VAL A 247 -22.27 35.65 9.19
C VAL A 247 -22.49 34.15 9.31
N ILE A 248 -21.98 33.34 8.37
CA ILE A 248 -22.07 31.88 8.41
C ILE A 248 -20.71 31.33 8.79
N GLY A 249 -20.63 30.76 10.00
CA GLY A 249 -19.39 30.21 10.56
C GLY A 249 -18.83 31.01 11.73
N ASP A 250 -17.50 31.01 11.86
CA ASP A 250 -16.80 31.75 12.92
C ASP A 250 -16.73 33.24 12.61
N LEU A 251 -16.91 34.07 13.64
CA LEU A 251 -16.87 35.52 13.53
C LEU A 251 -15.49 36.06 13.12
N ASP A 252 -14.42 35.31 13.42
CA ASP A 252 -13.03 35.65 13.11
C ASP A 252 -12.56 35.20 11.74
N SER A 253 -13.30 34.30 11.07
CA SER A 253 -13.02 33.93 9.69
C SER A 253 -13.58 35.00 8.76
N GLY A 254 -12.80 36.06 8.55
CA GLY A 254 -13.15 37.12 7.60
C GLY A 254 -13.22 36.56 6.17
N ILE A 255 -14.41 36.29 5.67
CA ILE A 255 -14.81 36.31 4.27
C ILE A 255 -16.05 37.19 4.22
#